data_4e3a1918417c9fbd5a4fc745bdc18a08
#
_entry.id   4e3a1918417c9fbd5a4fc745bdc18a08
#
_cell.length_a   1.000
_cell.length_b   1.000
_cell.length_c   1.000
_cell.angle_alpha   90.00
_cell.angle_beta   90.00
_cell.angle_gamma   90.00
#
_symmetry.space_group_name_H-M   'P 1'
#
loop_
_entity.id
_entity.type
_entity.pdbx_description
1 polymer ?
#
loop_
_entity_poly.entity_id
_entity_poly.type
_entity_poly.pdbx_seq_one_letter_code
_entity_poly.pdbx_strand_id
1 'polypeptide(L)'
;MNPTIRLHPQDDVLIARTQLVSGTVAEGIAIKGLIPAGHKIAVHALAAGAPVRRYNQVIGFASKPIAAGEHVHTHNLDMGPNKGDFARDYAFGADVKPAPLRREATFMGIKRADGRVATRNYIGVLSSVNCSATAARAIADHFSRQNNPAALADFPNVDGVVALTHGTGCGMDSDGLGLQILQRTLTGYATHANFAAVLVVGLGCESNQINAWLATGRLREGDTLRTFSIQDTGGTSKTVAKGIALIQDMLPQANAVQREPCSAAHITIGLQCGGSDGYSGISANPALGAAVDLLVAHGGSAILSETPEIYGAEHLLTRRAVTRDVGEKLIERIKWWEHYTRINSGEMNNNPSPGNKAGGLTTILEKSLGAVAKGGTSNLQAVYEYAEPVTAHGFVYMDTPGYDPVSATGQVAGGANLICFTTGRGSAYGCAPSPSLKFSTNSALWRKQEDDIDLNCGEIIDGSSTIAEMGQRIFELVLATASGVKSKSERHGYGQSEFVPWQVGAVM
;
A
#
# COMPACT_ATOMS: atom_id res chain seq x y z
N MET A 1 -18.61 -26.84 11.67
CA MET A 1 -18.50 -25.51 11.02
C MET A 1 -19.02 -25.63 9.59
N ASN A 2 -19.81 -24.66 9.09
CA ASN A 2 -20.27 -24.67 7.70
C ASN A 2 -19.06 -24.69 6.75
N PRO A 3 -18.97 -25.60 5.77
CA PRO A 3 -17.84 -25.70 4.85
C PRO A 3 -17.77 -24.54 3.84
N THR A 4 -18.78 -23.69 3.80
CA THR A 4 -18.88 -22.53 2.90
C THR A 4 -19.20 -21.24 3.64
N ILE A 5 -18.95 -20.10 2.99
CA ILE A 5 -19.31 -18.75 3.43
C ILE A 5 -20.22 -18.15 2.36
N ARG A 6 -21.37 -17.64 2.77
CA ARG A 6 -22.23 -16.75 1.99
C ARG A 6 -22.13 -15.34 2.56
N LEU A 7 -21.80 -14.35 1.74
CA LEU A 7 -21.56 -12.98 2.22
C LEU A 7 -22.82 -12.13 2.21
N HIS A 8 -23.70 -12.38 1.24
CA HIS A 8 -24.98 -11.69 1.15
C HIS A 8 -26.08 -12.65 0.64
N PRO A 9 -27.32 -12.54 1.09
CA PRO A 9 -28.41 -13.42 0.63
C PRO A 9 -28.66 -13.43 -0.89
N GLN A 10 -28.31 -12.31 -1.56
CA GLN A 10 -28.44 -12.15 -3.02
C GLN A 10 -27.21 -12.60 -3.82
N ASP A 11 -26.19 -13.14 -3.16
CA ASP A 11 -25.00 -13.64 -3.85
C ASP A 11 -25.35 -14.90 -4.64
N ASP A 12 -24.87 -14.95 -5.89
CA ASP A 12 -25.01 -16.09 -6.79
C ASP A 12 -23.95 -17.16 -6.52
N VAL A 13 -23.01 -16.88 -5.59
CA VAL A 13 -21.92 -17.80 -5.25
C VAL A 13 -21.71 -17.94 -3.75
N LEU A 14 -21.25 -19.14 -3.33
CA LEU A 14 -20.68 -19.44 -2.04
C LEU A 14 -19.16 -19.50 -2.17
N ILE A 15 -18.44 -19.24 -1.07
CA ILE A 15 -16.98 -19.39 -1.00
C ILE A 15 -16.63 -20.64 -0.17
N ALA A 16 -15.83 -21.52 -0.74
CA ALA A 16 -15.35 -22.71 -0.06
C ALA A 16 -14.35 -22.35 1.06
N ARG A 17 -14.64 -22.71 2.32
CA ARG A 17 -13.67 -22.52 3.44
C ARG A 17 -12.50 -23.47 3.37
N THR A 18 -12.77 -24.66 2.86
CA THR A 18 -11.80 -25.74 2.66
C THR A 18 -12.01 -26.32 1.27
N GLN A 19 -11.09 -27.18 0.82
CA GLN A 19 -11.31 -27.92 -0.42
C GLN A 19 -12.56 -28.79 -0.30
N LEU A 20 -13.44 -28.71 -1.28
CA LEU A 20 -14.67 -29.52 -1.37
C LEU A 20 -14.60 -30.44 -2.57
N VAL A 21 -15.22 -31.62 -2.44
CA VAL A 21 -15.26 -32.65 -3.48
C VAL A 21 -16.70 -32.94 -3.91
N SER A 22 -16.86 -33.56 -5.08
CA SER A 22 -18.15 -33.98 -5.62
C SER A 22 -18.94 -34.81 -4.60
N GLY A 23 -20.22 -34.48 -4.47
CA GLY A 23 -21.13 -35.13 -3.52
C GLY A 23 -21.19 -34.47 -2.14
N THR A 24 -20.26 -33.58 -1.79
CA THR A 24 -20.43 -32.72 -0.61
C THR A 24 -21.66 -31.88 -0.74
N VAL A 25 -22.45 -31.71 0.32
CA VAL A 25 -23.63 -30.84 0.33
C VAL A 25 -23.34 -29.62 1.20
N ALA A 26 -23.47 -28.42 0.64
CA ALA A 26 -23.33 -27.16 1.32
C ALA A 26 -24.56 -26.26 1.05
N GLU A 27 -25.22 -25.77 2.10
CA GLU A 27 -26.46 -24.97 2.01
C GLU A 27 -27.56 -25.64 1.13
N GLY A 28 -27.65 -26.98 1.17
CA GLY A 28 -28.59 -27.75 0.36
C GLY A 28 -28.17 -27.97 -1.10
N ILE A 29 -26.97 -27.51 -1.49
CA ILE A 29 -26.45 -27.60 -2.86
C ILE A 29 -25.42 -28.72 -2.93
N ALA A 30 -25.62 -29.68 -3.84
CA ALA A 30 -24.65 -30.73 -4.11
C ALA A 30 -23.49 -30.20 -4.96
N ILE A 31 -22.28 -30.29 -4.42
CA ILE A 31 -21.04 -29.84 -5.07
C ILE A 31 -20.73 -30.75 -6.27
N LYS A 32 -20.38 -30.15 -7.40
CA LYS A 32 -19.97 -30.79 -8.64
C LYS A 32 -18.47 -30.61 -8.88
N GLY A 33 -17.73 -31.70 -8.82
CA GLY A 33 -16.28 -31.70 -9.04
C GLY A 33 -15.48 -31.28 -7.82
N LEU A 34 -14.25 -30.82 -8.05
CA LEU A 34 -13.30 -30.34 -7.05
C LEU A 34 -13.38 -28.82 -6.98
N ILE A 35 -13.62 -28.29 -5.79
CA ILE A 35 -13.61 -26.84 -5.51
C ILE A 35 -12.46 -26.55 -4.53
N PRO A 36 -11.41 -25.85 -4.94
CA PRO A 36 -10.34 -25.48 -4.02
C PRO A 36 -10.81 -24.50 -2.93
N ALA A 37 -10.09 -24.46 -1.82
CA ALA A 37 -10.32 -23.47 -0.77
C ALA A 37 -10.20 -22.02 -1.29
N GLY A 38 -11.10 -21.12 -0.88
CA GLY A 38 -11.18 -19.74 -1.35
C GLY A 38 -11.91 -19.55 -2.69
N HIS A 39 -12.26 -20.65 -3.38
CA HIS A 39 -12.94 -20.58 -4.67
C HIS A 39 -14.45 -20.53 -4.54
N LYS A 40 -15.11 -20.15 -5.63
CA LYS A 40 -16.55 -19.89 -5.72
C LYS A 40 -17.33 -21.11 -6.22
N ILE A 41 -18.54 -21.27 -5.70
CA ILE A 41 -19.51 -22.32 -6.05
C ILE A 41 -20.82 -21.64 -6.45
N ALA A 42 -21.40 -22.00 -7.58
CA ALA A 42 -22.69 -21.46 -8.00
C ALA A 42 -23.82 -21.95 -7.07
N VAL A 43 -24.64 -21.00 -6.57
CA VAL A 43 -25.80 -21.29 -5.69
C VAL A 43 -26.96 -21.86 -6.49
N HIS A 44 -27.16 -21.40 -7.70
CA HIS A 44 -28.22 -21.79 -8.63
C HIS A 44 -27.67 -21.85 -10.05
N ALA A 45 -28.48 -22.29 -11.01
CA ALA A 45 -28.06 -22.28 -12.40
C ALA A 45 -28.01 -20.85 -12.95
N LEU A 46 -26.94 -20.54 -13.70
CA LEU A 46 -26.71 -19.26 -14.35
C LEU A 46 -26.67 -19.49 -15.87
N ALA A 47 -27.44 -18.72 -16.62
CA ALA A 47 -27.37 -18.74 -18.08
C ALA A 47 -26.08 -18.03 -18.59
N ALA A 48 -25.67 -18.38 -19.80
CA ALA A 48 -24.61 -17.61 -20.48
C ALA A 48 -25.01 -16.13 -20.61
N GLY A 49 -24.07 -15.22 -20.31
CA GLY A 49 -24.29 -13.77 -20.27
C GLY A 49 -24.93 -13.24 -18.98
N ALA A 50 -25.37 -14.11 -18.07
CA ALA A 50 -25.94 -13.67 -16.80
C ALA A 50 -24.88 -13.00 -15.91
N PRO A 51 -25.21 -11.87 -15.22
CA PRO A 51 -24.32 -11.29 -14.21
C PRO A 51 -24.19 -12.26 -13.03
N VAL A 52 -22.99 -12.34 -12.48
CA VAL A 52 -22.68 -13.13 -11.28
C VAL A 52 -22.36 -12.19 -10.13
N ARG A 53 -23.02 -12.36 -8.99
CA ARG A 53 -22.89 -11.48 -7.82
C ARG A 53 -22.12 -12.14 -6.68
N ARG A 54 -21.27 -11.32 -6.06
CA ARG A 54 -20.62 -11.54 -4.77
C ARG A 54 -20.57 -10.20 -4.02
N TYR A 55 -20.76 -10.19 -2.72
CA TYR A 55 -20.93 -8.96 -1.92
C TYR A 55 -22.16 -8.11 -2.35
N ASN A 56 -23.19 -8.75 -2.89
CA ASN A 56 -24.32 -8.09 -3.56
C ASN A 56 -23.88 -7.17 -4.74
N GLN A 57 -22.70 -7.40 -5.30
CA GLN A 57 -22.14 -6.64 -6.42
C GLN A 57 -21.81 -7.59 -7.59
N VAL A 58 -21.89 -7.09 -8.82
CA VAL A 58 -21.51 -7.86 -10.01
C VAL A 58 -19.99 -8.03 -10.04
N ILE A 59 -19.52 -9.28 -10.04
CA ILE A 59 -18.10 -9.63 -10.13
C ILE A 59 -17.68 -10.08 -11.54
N GLY A 60 -18.60 -10.19 -12.45
CA GLY A 60 -18.42 -10.63 -13.84
C GLY A 60 -19.67 -11.23 -14.41
N PHE A 61 -19.55 -11.84 -15.60
CA PHE A 61 -20.64 -12.45 -16.34
C PHE A 61 -20.30 -13.89 -16.69
N ALA A 62 -21.28 -14.78 -16.63
CA ALA A 62 -21.10 -16.17 -17.02
C ALA A 62 -20.79 -16.26 -18.53
N SER A 63 -19.60 -16.74 -18.90
CA SER A 63 -19.20 -16.89 -20.31
C SER A 63 -19.84 -18.09 -21.00
N LYS A 64 -20.41 -19.01 -20.21
CA LYS A 64 -21.19 -20.18 -20.61
C LYS A 64 -22.18 -20.54 -19.50
N PRO A 65 -23.18 -21.39 -19.74
CA PRO A 65 -24.08 -21.86 -18.67
C PRO A 65 -23.29 -22.50 -17.52
N ILE A 66 -23.67 -22.17 -16.29
CA ILE A 66 -23.10 -22.72 -15.05
C ILE A 66 -24.23 -23.38 -14.26
N ALA A 67 -24.09 -24.64 -13.90
CA ALA A 67 -25.11 -25.32 -13.10
C ALA A 67 -24.88 -25.08 -11.59
N ALA A 68 -25.93 -25.23 -10.79
CA ALA A 68 -25.82 -25.19 -9.33
C ALA A 68 -24.79 -26.22 -8.82
N GLY A 69 -23.94 -25.80 -7.89
CA GLY A 69 -22.87 -26.60 -7.32
C GLY A 69 -21.59 -26.67 -8.15
N GLU A 70 -21.55 -26.03 -9.33
CA GLU A 70 -20.34 -25.97 -10.16
C GLU A 70 -19.35 -24.92 -9.65
N HIS A 71 -18.08 -25.16 -9.95
CA HIS A 71 -16.98 -24.23 -9.72
C HIS A 71 -17.13 -23.02 -10.64
N VAL A 72 -17.18 -21.82 -10.04
CA VAL A 72 -17.21 -20.53 -10.77
C VAL A 72 -15.81 -19.94 -10.78
N HIS A 73 -15.19 -19.88 -11.96
CA HIS A 73 -13.85 -19.38 -12.12
C HIS A 73 -13.60 -18.87 -13.55
N THR A 74 -12.36 -18.52 -13.89
CA THR A 74 -11.95 -17.95 -15.20
C THR A 74 -12.33 -18.82 -16.43
N HIS A 75 -12.66 -20.08 -16.25
CA HIS A 75 -13.11 -20.97 -17.34
C HIS A 75 -14.61 -20.78 -17.70
N ASN A 76 -15.38 -20.07 -16.86
CA ASN A 76 -16.80 -19.84 -17.04
C ASN A 76 -17.31 -18.48 -16.54
N LEU A 77 -16.39 -17.57 -16.12
CA LEU A 77 -16.67 -16.21 -15.68
C LEU A 77 -15.65 -15.24 -16.28
N ASP A 78 -16.10 -14.15 -16.89
CA ASP A 78 -15.27 -13.09 -17.44
C ASP A 78 -15.90 -11.70 -17.24
N MET A 79 -15.33 -10.65 -17.89
CA MET A 79 -15.80 -9.26 -17.79
C MET A 79 -17.07 -8.98 -18.63
N GLY A 80 -17.55 -9.95 -19.40
CA GLY A 80 -18.66 -9.78 -20.31
C GLY A 80 -18.30 -9.04 -21.60
N PRO A 81 -19.28 -8.87 -22.52
CA PRO A 81 -19.05 -8.35 -23.86
C PRO A 81 -18.54 -6.90 -23.88
N ASN A 82 -18.87 -6.11 -22.88
CA ASN A 82 -18.49 -4.70 -22.79
C ASN A 82 -17.17 -4.48 -22.00
N LYS A 83 -16.45 -5.54 -21.64
CA LYS A 83 -15.14 -5.49 -20.95
C LYS A 83 -15.05 -4.46 -19.81
N GLY A 84 -16.14 -4.23 -19.08
CA GLY A 84 -16.21 -3.28 -17.98
C GLY A 84 -16.66 -1.86 -18.35
N ASP A 85 -17.00 -1.60 -19.60
CA ASP A 85 -17.66 -0.35 -19.99
C ASP A 85 -19.14 -0.43 -19.54
N PHE A 86 -19.34 -0.22 -18.24
CA PHE A 86 -20.66 -0.16 -17.64
C PHE A 86 -21.07 1.31 -17.54
N ALA A 87 -22.33 1.61 -17.89
CA ALA A 87 -22.96 2.87 -17.51
C ALA A 87 -22.96 2.94 -15.97
N ARG A 88 -22.04 3.72 -15.40
CA ARG A 88 -21.88 3.86 -13.95
C ARG A 88 -22.57 5.14 -13.52
N ASP A 89 -23.74 5.01 -12.90
CA ASP A 89 -24.37 6.10 -12.17
C ASP A 89 -23.63 6.29 -10.84
N TYR A 90 -22.74 7.28 -10.81
CA TYR A 90 -22.03 7.64 -9.57
C TYR A 90 -22.92 8.50 -8.68
N ALA A 91 -23.26 7.97 -7.52
CA ALA A 91 -23.80 8.78 -6.45
C ALA A 91 -22.63 9.43 -5.69
N PHE A 92 -22.74 10.73 -5.44
CA PHE A 92 -21.75 11.49 -4.67
C PHE A 92 -22.32 11.83 -3.29
N GLY A 93 -21.60 11.45 -2.23
CA GLY A 93 -21.96 11.80 -0.86
C GLY A 93 -23.22 11.12 -0.30
N ALA A 94 -23.81 10.15 -1.00
CA ALA A 94 -25.04 9.50 -0.57
C ALA A 94 -24.93 8.72 0.75
N ASP A 95 -23.71 8.26 1.11
CA ASP A 95 -23.42 7.48 2.31
C ASP A 95 -22.50 8.24 3.29
N VAL A 96 -22.37 9.57 3.15
CA VAL A 96 -21.59 10.39 4.08
C VAL A 96 -22.20 10.32 5.47
N LYS A 97 -21.36 9.97 6.42
CA LYS A 97 -21.73 9.84 7.85
C LYS A 97 -21.30 11.10 8.62
N PRO A 98 -21.95 11.41 9.73
CA PRO A 98 -21.42 12.38 10.68
C PRO A 98 -19.99 12.02 11.09
N ALA A 99 -19.18 13.02 11.40
CA ALA A 99 -17.85 12.77 11.95
C ALA A 99 -17.93 11.87 13.19
N PRO A 100 -17.06 10.85 13.31
CA PRO A 100 -17.08 10.00 14.50
C PRO A 100 -16.79 10.82 15.75
N LEU A 101 -17.35 10.41 16.87
CA LEU A 101 -16.97 10.98 18.16
C LEU A 101 -15.47 10.79 18.35
N ARG A 102 -14.77 11.91 18.55
CA ARG A 102 -13.33 11.90 18.75
C ARG A 102 -12.97 11.10 20.00
N ARG A 103 -12.06 10.17 19.83
CA ARG A 103 -11.46 9.36 20.89
C ARG A 103 -10.00 9.76 21.07
N GLU A 104 -9.44 9.46 22.21
CA GLU A 104 -8.02 9.69 22.45
C GLU A 104 -7.28 8.36 22.58
N ALA A 105 -6.26 8.19 21.76
CA ALA A 105 -5.24 7.15 21.90
C ALA A 105 -3.88 7.80 21.70
N THR A 106 -2.87 7.25 22.34
CA THR A 106 -1.50 7.75 22.27
C THR A 106 -0.53 6.65 21.88
N PHE A 107 0.59 7.06 21.34
CA PHE A 107 1.75 6.21 21.08
C PHE A 107 3.03 6.93 21.50
N MET A 108 4.12 6.20 21.69
CA MET A 108 5.43 6.76 22.02
C MET A 108 6.12 7.21 20.74
N GLY A 109 5.87 8.46 20.32
CA GLY A 109 6.39 9.08 19.10
C GLY A 109 7.65 9.89 19.33
N ILE A 110 8.32 10.31 18.24
CA ILE A 110 9.46 11.21 18.25
C ILE A 110 9.02 12.54 17.65
N LYS A 111 8.96 13.60 18.45
CA LYS A 111 8.64 14.94 17.97
C LYS A 111 9.82 15.56 17.22
N ARG A 112 9.54 16.09 16.04
CA ARG A 112 10.49 16.87 15.25
C ARG A 112 10.34 18.37 15.57
N ALA A 113 11.40 19.13 15.30
CA ALA A 113 11.40 20.57 15.55
C ALA A 113 10.30 21.35 14.82
N ASP A 114 9.82 20.83 13.69
CA ASP A 114 8.73 21.41 12.90
C ASP A 114 7.32 20.97 13.36
N GLY A 115 7.22 20.23 14.46
CA GLY A 115 5.96 19.77 15.05
C GLY A 115 5.43 18.43 14.50
N ARG A 116 6.04 17.87 13.46
CA ARG A 116 5.69 16.53 12.97
C ARG A 116 6.12 15.45 13.98
N VAL A 117 5.46 14.31 13.93
CA VAL A 117 5.76 13.18 14.82
C VAL A 117 6.18 11.96 14.01
N ALA A 118 7.32 11.41 14.35
CA ALA A 118 7.90 10.25 13.71
C ALA A 118 7.62 8.96 14.48
N THR A 119 7.51 7.84 13.75
CA THR A 119 7.43 6.48 14.30
C THR A 119 8.79 5.78 14.28
N ARG A 120 9.74 6.28 13.48
CA ARG A 120 11.12 5.81 13.33
C ARG A 120 12.09 6.98 13.22
N ASN A 121 13.38 6.68 13.30
CA ASN A 121 14.46 7.67 13.33
C ASN A 121 15.64 7.22 12.45
N TYR A 122 15.45 7.32 11.12
CA TYR A 122 16.47 6.95 10.15
C TYR A 122 17.29 8.15 9.67
N ILE A 123 18.44 7.88 9.04
CA ILE A 123 19.13 8.80 8.14
C ILE A 123 18.98 8.27 6.73
N GLY A 124 18.52 9.11 5.80
CA GLY A 124 18.34 8.76 4.40
C GLY A 124 19.53 9.15 3.53
N VAL A 125 19.92 8.27 2.59
CA VAL A 125 20.86 8.59 1.52
C VAL A 125 20.13 8.45 0.20
N LEU A 126 19.70 9.57 -0.37
CA LEU A 126 18.91 9.62 -1.61
C LEU A 126 19.83 9.80 -2.83
N SER A 127 19.61 9.01 -3.88
CA SER A 127 20.18 9.31 -5.19
C SER A 127 19.27 10.26 -5.96
N SER A 128 19.84 11.31 -6.61
CA SER A 128 19.08 12.15 -7.55
C SER A 128 18.88 11.44 -8.89
N VAL A 129 19.76 10.48 -9.20
CA VAL A 129 19.82 9.77 -10.46
C VAL A 129 20.38 8.35 -10.26
N ASN A 130 20.07 7.43 -11.14
CA ASN A 130 20.62 6.07 -11.09
C ASN A 130 22.17 6.04 -11.04
N CYS A 131 22.84 6.95 -11.74
CA CYS A 131 24.32 7.02 -11.80
C CYS A 131 24.99 7.22 -10.43
N SER A 132 24.29 7.78 -9.46
CA SER A 132 24.78 7.94 -8.07
C SER A 132 24.34 6.80 -7.12
N ALA A 133 23.53 5.85 -7.59
CA ALA A 133 22.97 4.79 -6.75
C ALA A 133 24.04 3.93 -6.06
N THR A 134 25.11 3.58 -6.77
CA THR A 134 26.22 2.79 -6.19
C THR A 134 26.91 3.54 -5.06
N ALA A 135 27.15 4.84 -5.21
CA ALA A 135 27.76 5.66 -4.16
C ALA A 135 26.82 5.78 -2.94
N ALA A 136 25.53 6.03 -3.18
CA ALA A 136 24.53 6.11 -2.11
C ALA A 136 24.44 4.80 -1.32
N ARG A 137 24.42 3.65 -1.99
CA ARG A 137 24.42 2.33 -1.33
C ARG A 137 25.71 2.11 -0.53
N ALA A 138 26.88 2.37 -1.11
CA ALA A 138 28.17 2.19 -0.42
C ALA A 138 28.27 3.06 0.84
N ILE A 139 27.71 4.28 0.83
CA ILE A 139 27.63 5.14 2.01
C ILE A 139 26.75 4.50 3.08
N ALA A 140 25.53 4.07 2.73
CA ALA A 140 24.60 3.47 3.68
C ALA A 140 25.10 2.12 4.23
N ASP A 141 25.72 1.29 3.39
CA ASP A 141 26.27 -0.01 3.77
C ASP A 141 27.37 0.10 4.83
N HIS A 142 28.11 1.21 4.85
CA HIS A 142 29.09 1.48 5.91
C HIS A 142 28.43 1.50 7.32
N PHE A 143 27.18 1.89 7.42
CA PHE A 143 26.41 1.98 8.66
C PHE A 143 25.46 0.78 8.86
N SER A 144 25.60 -0.26 8.07
CA SER A 144 24.79 -1.48 8.21
C SER A 144 25.06 -2.16 9.55
N ARG A 145 24.02 -2.34 10.37
CA ARG A 145 24.14 -3.05 11.66
C ARG A 145 24.54 -4.53 11.48
N GLN A 146 24.29 -5.13 10.31
CA GLN A 146 24.67 -6.50 10.01
C GLN A 146 26.16 -6.62 9.63
N ASN A 147 26.64 -5.68 8.79
CA ASN A 147 27.99 -5.74 8.21
C ASN A 147 29.03 -4.96 9.05
N ASN A 148 28.59 -3.88 9.71
CA ASN A 148 29.45 -3.03 10.53
C ASN A 148 28.69 -2.53 11.77
N PRO A 149 28.42 -3.41 12.75
CA PRO A 149 27.63 -3.06 13.94
C PRO A 149 28.27 -1.93 14.79
N ALA A 150 29.61 -1.74 14.71
CA ALA A 150 30.30 -0.70 15.46
C ALA A 150 29.93 0.72 14.97
N ALA A 151 29.57 0.91 13.70
CA ALA A 151 29.33 2.23 13.14
C ALA A 151 28.13 2.98 13.78
N LEU A 152 27.18 2.26 14.35
CA LEU A 152 26.01 2.81 15.04
C LEU A 152 25.92 2.40 16.52
N ALA A 153 26.98 1.83 17.10
CA ALA A 153 26.97 1.34 18.51
C ALA A 153 26.68 2.46 19.53
N ASP A 154 27.25 3.64 19.31
CA ASP A 154 27.09 4.81 20.19
C ASP A 154 25.80 5.62 19.89
N PHE A 155 25.01 5.20 18.91
CA PHE A 155 23.81 5.90 18.45
C PHE A 155 22.55 5.01 18.52
N PRO A 156 22.13 4.60 19.73
CA PRO A 156 21.04 3.63 19.92
C PRO A 156 19.67 4.17 19.48
N ASN A 157 19.46 5.48 19.44
CA ASN A 157 18.22 6.10 19.02
C ASN A 157 18.11 6.29 17.49
N VAL A 158 19.14 5.93 16.71
CA VAL A 158 19.10 5.92 15.24
C VAL A 158 18.73 4.51 14.78
N ASP A 159 17.59 4.36 14.11
CA ASP A 159 17.10 3.06 13.63
C ASP A 159 18.00 2.47 12.53
N GLY A 160 18.62 3.32 11.70
CA GLY A 160 19.56 2.92 10.67
C GLY A 160 19.89 4.03 9.68
N VAL A 161 20.80 3.74 8.76
CA VAL A 161 21.09 4.56 7.57
C VAL A 161 20.62 3.76 6.35
N VAL A 162 19.76 4.36 5.51
CA VAL A 162 19.15 3.65 4.39
C VAL A 162 19.42 4.38 3.08
N ALA A 163 19.81 3.61 2.05
CA ALA A 163 19.95 4.13 0.70
C ALA A 163 18.61 4.04 -0.04
N LEU A 164 18.16 5.16 -0.58
CA LEU A 164 16.95 5.28 -1.40
C LEU A 164 17.38 5.54 -2.84
N THR A 165 17.50 4.47 -3.62
CA THR A 165 18.03 4.49 -4.98
C THR A 165 16.99 4.04 -5.99
N HIS A 166 17.02 4.62 -7.18
CA HIS A 166 16.09 4.34 -8.26
C HIS A 166 16.78 4.26 -9.62
N GLY A 167 16.04 3.81 -10.64
CA GLY A 167 16.57 3.56 -11.99
C GLY A 167 16.39 4.72 -12.99
N THR A 168 16.04 5.93 -12.54
CA THR A 168 15.71 7.07 -13.42
C THR A 168 16.49 8.33 -12.99
N GLY A 169 16.06 9.52 -13.42
CA GLY A 169 16.70 10.80 -13.08
C GLY A 169 17.53 11.37 -14.24
N CYS A 170 17.74 10.58 -15.30
CA CYS A 170 18.35 11.00 -16.56
C CYS A 170 17.59 10.37 -17.73
N GLY A 171 17.79 10.86 -18.95
CA GLY A 171 17.11 10.36 -20.14
C GLY A 171 15.61 10.56 -20.12
N MET A 172 15.13 11.62 -19.49
CA MET A 172 13.72 11.98 -19.34
C MET A 172 13.50 13.45 -19.69
N ASP A 173 12.25 13.78 -20.06
CA ASP A 173 11.85 15.15 -20.35
C ASP A 173 12.00 16.03 -19.11
N SER A 174 12.72 17.17 -19.25
CA SER A 174 13.00 18.11 -18.16
C SER A 174 11.77 18.84 -17.61
N ASP A 175 10.68 18.93 -18.39
CA ASP A 175 9.43 19.55 -18.01
C ASP A 175 8.26 18.55 -17.90
N GLY A 176 8.57 17.27 -18.15
CA GLY A 176 7.59 16.19 -18.25
C GLY A 176 7.03 15.73 -16.91
N LEU A 177 5.88 15.06 -16.97
CA LEU A 177 5.20 14.47 -15.82
C LEU A 177 6.12 13.50 -15.04
N GLY A 178 6.99 12.76 -15.75
CA GLY A 178 7.94 11.81 -15.12
C GLY A 178 8.91 12.49 -14.16
N LEU A 179 9.50 13.65 -14.55
CA LEU A 179 10.39 14.40 -13.67
C LEU A 179 9.63 15.03 -12.50
N GLN A 180 8.42 15.56 -12.73
CA GLN A 180 7.58 16.11 -11.68
C GLN A 180 7.23 15.06 -10.61
N ILE A 181 6.85 13.85 -11.03
CA ILE A 181 6.58 12.72 -10.14
C ILE A 181 7.83 12.33 -9.37
N LEU A 182 8.99 12.21 -10.04
CA LEU A 182 10.25 11.87 -9.40
C LEU A 182 10.63 12.88 -8.34
N GLN A 183 10.63 14.17 -8.67
CA GLN A 183 10.97 15.25 -7.74
C GLN A 183 10.00 15.32 -6.56
N ARG A 184 8.70 15.12 -6.79
CA ARG A 184 7.68 15.07 -5.75
C ARG A 184 7.92 13.90 -4.80
N THR A 185 8.25 12.72 -5.34
CA THR A 185 8.57 11.51 -4.56
C THR A 185 9.82 11.72 -3.71
N LEU A 186 10.90 12.17 -4.33
CA LEU A 186 12.18 12.42 -3.64
C LEU A 186 12.01 13.52 -2.57
N THR A 187 11.24 14.58 -2.85
CA THR A 187 10.92 15.63 -1.87
C THR A 187 10.16 15.05 -0.67
N GLY A 188 9.13 14.23 -0.92
CA GLY A 188 8.35 13.59 0.13
C GLY A 188 9.21 12.74 1.06
N TYR A 189 10.14 11.98 0.50
CA TYR A 189 11.12 11.20 1.30
C TYR A 189 12.11 12.11 2.01
N ALA A 190 12.71 13.09 1.33
CA ALA A 190 13.68 13.99 1.93
C ALA A 190 13.12 14.81 3.10
N THR A 191 11.81 15.03 3.11
CA THR A 191 11.10 15.75 4.18
C THR A 191 10.29 14.83 5.10
N HIS A 192 10.37 13.50 4.95
CA HIS A 192 9.56 12.56 5.73
C HIS A 192 9.93 12.60 7.23
N ALA A 193 8.91 12.59 8.11
CA ALA A 193 9.13 12.70 9.56
C ALA A 193 10.03 11.59 10.14
N ASN A 194 10.02 10.39 9.55
CA ASN A 194 10.85 9.27 10.00
C ASN A 194 12.35 9.41 9.65
N PHE A 195 12.74 10.45 8.91
CA PHE A 195 14.15 10.80 8.75
C PHE A 195 14.55 11.93 9.71
N ALA A 196 15.62 11.67 10.49
CA ALA A 196 16.27 12.70 11.29
C ALA A 196 17.12 13.63 10.41
N ALA A 197 17.73 13.06 9.37
CA ALA A 197 18.55 13.77 8.41
C ALA A 197 18.57 13.02 7.07
N VAL A 198 18.90 13.74 6.00
CA VAL A 198 18.97 13.22 4.64
C VAL A 198 20.21 13.74 3.93
N LEU A 199 20.89 12.85 3.22
CA LEU A 199 21.99 13.16 2.33
C LEU A 199 21.55 12.87 0.89
N VAL A 200 21.61 13.86 0.00
CA VAL A 200 21.32 13.69 -1.43
C VAL A 200 22.62 13.60 -2.21
N VAL A 201 22.78 12.52 -2.99
CA VAL A 201 23.96 12.27 -3.80
C VAL A 201 23.59 12.31 -5.27
N GLY A 202 24.17 13.24 -6.03
CA GLY A 202 24.01 13.38 -7.49
C GLY A 202 25.22 12.86 -8.24
N LEU A 203 25.08 12.79 -9.58
CA LEU A 203 26.21 12.63 -10.50
C LEU A 203 26.81 13.99 -10.84
N GLY A 204 26.00 14.95 -11.29
CA GLY A 204 26.37 16.32 -11.69
C GLY A 204 25.87 16.73 -13.08
N CYS A 205 25.44 15.77 -13.93
CA CYS A 205 24.95 16.06 -15.30
C CYS A 205 23.59 15.41 -15.61
N GLU A 206 22.87 14.94 -14.62
CA GLU A 206 21.55 14.34 -14.75
C GLU A 206 20.46 15.34 -15.14
N SER A 207 19.33 14.85 -15.70
CA SER A 207 18.14 15.69 -15.95
C SER A 207 17.53 16.19 -14.63
N ASN A 208 17.57 15.38 -13.57
CA ASN A 208 17.12 15.77 -12.23
C ASN A 208 18.24 16.51 -11.47
N GLN A 209 18.63 17.68 -11.95
CA GLN A 209 19.68 18.51 -11.34
C GLN A 209 19.35 18.91 -9.92
N ILE A 210 20.25 18.66 -8.95
CA ILE A 210 20.04 18.99 -7.53
C ILE A 210 19.79 20.49 -7.35
N ASN A 211 20.57 21.35 -8.00
CA ASN A 211 20.39 22.80 -7.88
C ASN A 211 19.03 23.28 -8.40
N ALA A 212 18.56 22.73 -9.51
CA ALA A 212 17.23 23.02 -10.04
C ALA A 212 16.13 22.55 -9.09
N TRP A 213 16.29 21.36 -8.51
CA TRP A 213 15.37 20.81 -7.52
C TRP A 213 15.33 21.66 -6.23
N LEU A 214 16.46 22.09 -5.69
CA LEU A 214 16.55 23.02 -4.55
C LEU A 214 15.92 24.38 -4.88
N ALA A 215 16.10 24.87 -6.11
CA ALA A 215 15.51 26.16 -6.56
C ALA A 215 13.97 26.14 -6.57
N THR A 216 13.31 24.97 -6.54
CA THR A 216 11.85 24.90 -6.35
C THR A 216 11.39 25.41 -4.98
N GLY A 217 12.30 25.59 -4.02
CA GLY A 217 12.02 26.02 -2.65
C GLY A 217 11.36 24.95 -1.76
N ARG A 218 11.15 23.76 -2.30
CA ARG A 218 10.53 22.64 -1.56
C ARG A 218 11.50 21.95 -0.61
N LEU A 219 12.79 22.08 -0.87
CA LEU A 219 13.88 21.57 -0.04
C LEU A 219 14.85 22.71 0.28
N ARG A 220 15.44 22.66 1.47
CA ARG A 220 16.46 23.63 1.89
C ARG A 220 17.61 22.88 2.54
N GLU A 221 18.83 23.17 2.08
CA GLU A 221 20.04 22.67 2.75
C GLU A 221 20.19 23.27 4.15
N GLY A 222 20.79 22.48 5.03
CA GLY A 222 21.01 22.82 6.42
C GLY A 222 21.57 21.61 7.19
N ASP A 223 21.45 21.63 8.50
CA ASP A 223 21.99 20.58 9.36
C ASP A 223 21.35 19.20 9.11
N THR A 224 20.09 19.17 8.67
CA THR A 224 19.33 17.93 8.44
C THR A 224 19.23 17.53 6.98
N LEU A 225 19.65 18.38 6.03
CA LEU A 225 19.69 18.07 4.59
C LEU A 225 20.98 18.59 3.99
N ARG A 226 21.80 17.70 3.46
CA ARG A 226 23.01 18.06 2.72
C ARG A 226 23.02 17.43 1.35
N THR A 227 23.61 18.13 0.37
CA THR A 227 23.69 17.67 -1.01
C THR A 227 25.10 17.77 -1.56
N PHE A 228 25.47 16.87 -2.46
CA PHE A 228 26.74 16.95 -3.22
C PHE A 228 26.71 16.02 -4.44
N SER A 229 27.63 16.23 -5.38
CA SER A 229 27.74 15.41 -6.58
C SER A 229 29.05 14.63 -6.66
N ILE A 230 29.04 13.54 -7.45
CA ILE A 230 30.21 12.73 -7.71
C ILE A 230 31.24 13.53 -8.52
N GLN A 231 30.79 14.30 -9.52
CA GLN A 231 31.67 15.08 -10.39
C GLN A 231 32.39 16.18 -9.62
N ASP A 232 31.68 16.94 -8.78
CA ASP A 232 32.28 18.03 -7.98
C ASP A 232 33.23 17.48 -6.90
N THR A 233 32.93 16.28 -6.38
CA THR A 233 33.77 15.66 -5.35
C THR A 233 35.03 15.02 -5.94
N GLY A 234 35.06 14.80 -7.25
CA GLY A 234 36.23 14.25 -7.97
C GLY A 234 36.30 12.71 -7.96
N GLY A 235 35.12 12.05 -8.06
CA GLY A 235 34.99 10.62 -8.30
C GLY A 235 34.37 9.84 -7.15
N THR A 236 33.97 8.60 -7.46
CA THR A 236 33.12 7.76 -6.60
C THR A 236 33.75 7.47 -5.22
N SER A 237 35.02 7.09 -5.15
CA SER A 237 35.68 6.76 -3.87
C SER A 237 35.71 7.96 -2.92
N LYS A 238 36.03 9.16 -3.45
CA LYS A 238 36.02 10.39 -2.65
C LYS A 238 34.58 10.75 -2.20
N THR A 239 33.60 10.52 -3.08
CA THR A 239 32.18 10.74 -2.78
C THR A 239 31.71 9.84 -1.64
N VAL A 240 32.07 8.56 -1.67
CA VAL A 240 31.72 7.61 -0.59
C VAL A 240 32.38 8.04 0.73
N ALA A 241 33.68 8.36 0.72
CA ALA A 241 34.39 8.83 1.92
C ALA A 241 33.77 10.11 2.50
N LYS A 242 33.46 11.10 1.63
CA LYS A 242 32.79 12.35 2.03
C LYS A 242 31.39 12.08 2.59
N GLY A 243 30.60 11.20 1.94
CA GLY A 243 29.26 10.86 2.40
C GLY A 243 29.26 10.19 3.78
N ILE A 244 30.21 9.26 4.02
CA ILE A 244 30.40 8.64 5.34
C ILE A 244 30.70 9.70 6.41
N ALA A 245 31.65 10.61 6.14
CA ALA A 245 31.98 11.67 7.06
C ALA A 245 30.79 12.59 7.37
N LEU A 246 30.01 12.97 6.35
CA LEU A 246 28.81 13.79 6.52
C LEU A 246 27.74 13.08 7.38
N ILE A 247 27.55 11.77 7.20
CA ILE A 247 26.62 10.99 8.04
C ILE A 247 27.14 10.95 9.49
N GLN A 248 28.45 10.73 9.69
CA GLN A 248 29.05 10.74 11.03
C GLN A 248 28.83 12.08 11.75
N ASP A 249 28.91 13.20 11.04
CA ASP A 249 28.60 14.53 11.58
C ASP A 249 27.11 14.70 11.95
N MET A 250 26.19 14.03 11.25
CA MET A 250 24.76 14.10 11.53
C MET A 250 24.30 13.18 12.68
N LEU A 251 25.03 12.10 12.95
CA LEU A 251 24.63 11.07 13.92
C LEU A 251 24.39 11.60 15.35
N PRO A 252 25.24 12.48 15.93
CA PRO A 252 25.01 13.00 17.29
C PRO A 252 23.65 13.71 17.42
N GLN A 253 23.30 14.56 16.48
CA GLN A 253 22.02 15.28 16.46
C GLN A 253 20.85 14.32 16.23
N ALA A 254 21.00 13.39 15.29
CA ALA A 254 19.98 12.37 15.01
C ALA A 254 19.71 11.49 16.25
N ASN A 255 20.74 11.18 17.04
CA ASN A 255 20.64 10.36 18.26
C ASN A 255 20.06 11.12 19.46
N ALA A 256 20.04 12.45 19.43
CA ALA A 256 19.60 13.30 20.55
C ALA A 256 18.06 13.41 20.65
N VAL A 257 17.34 12.36 20.30
CA VAL A 257 15.88 12.30 20.34
C VAL A 257 15.40 11.31 21.39
N GLN A 258 14.21 11.55 21.93
CA GLN A 258 13.52 10.62 22.83
C GLN A 258 12.10 10.41 22.37
N ARG A 259 11.54 9.24 22.67
CA ARG A 259 10.14 8.96 22.48
C ARG A 259 9.32 9.52 23.63
N GLU A 260 8.21 10.15 23.30
CA GLU A 260 7.27 10.70 24.29
C GLU A 260 5.81 10.42 23.87
N PRO A 261 4.84 10.50 24.79
CA PRO A 261 3.44 10.31 24.45
C PRO A 261 2.97 11.34 23.42
N CYS A 262 2.50 10.85 22.27
CA CYS A 262 1.94 11.63 21.17
C CYS A 262 0.56 11.12 20.80
N SER A 263 -0.32 11.99 20.34
CA SER A 263 -1.66 11.62 19.87
C SER A 263 -1.58 10.69 18.64
N ALA A 264 -2.46 9.68 18.59
CA ALA A 264 -2.66 8.84 17.40
C ALA A 264 -3.07 9.65 16.16
N ALA A 265 -3.49 10.89 16.31
CA ALA A 265 -3.76 11.82 15.20
C ALA A 265 -2.53 12.08 14.30
N HIS A 266 -1.33 11.82 14.79
CA HIS A 266 -0.09 11.91 13.99
C HIS A 266 0.24 10.62 13.22
N ILE A 267 -0.55 9.57 13.35
CA ILE A 267 -0.36 8.33 12.60
C ILE A 267 -1.08 8.45 11.24
N THR A 268 -0.32 8.20 10.17
CA THR A 268 -0.86 8.05 8.81
C THR A 268 -0.44 6.68 8.31
N ILE A 269 -1.40 5.79 8.05
CA ILE A 269 -1.13 4.45 7.53
C ILE A 269 -1.38 4.39 6.02
N GLY A 270 -0.45 3.78 5.29
CA GLY A 270 -0.65 3.38 3.89
C GLY A 270 -1.29 1.99 3.83
N LEU A 271 -2.32 1.83 3.01
CA LEU A 271 -3.08 0.59 2.86
C LEU A 271 -2.65 -0.13 1.58
N GLN A 272 -2.08 -1.33 1.70
CA GLN A 272 -1.57 -2.11 0.59
C GLN A 272 -2.13 -3.53 0.58
N CYS A 273 -2.17 -4.17 -0.59
CA CYS A 273 -2.45 -5.60 -0.70
C CYS A 273 -1.67 -6.24 -1.84
N GLY A 274 -0.92 -7.27 -1.55
CA GLY A 274 -0.18 -8.07 -2.53
C GLY A 274 -0.42 -9.56 -2.36
N GLY A 275 -0.41 -10.32 -3.48
CA GLY A 275 -0.74 -11.74 -3.43
C GLY A 275 -2.17 -12.01 -2.94
N SER A 276 -3.15 -11.19 -3.33
CA SER A 276 -4.55 -11.32 -2.92
C SER A 276 -5.18 -12.63 -3.36
N ASP A 277 -6.11 -13.15 -2.57
CA ASP A 277 -6.86 -14.41 -2.78
C ASP A 277 -8.36 -14.22 -2.58
N GLY A 278 -9.13 -15.30 -2.70
CA GLY A 278 -10.58 -15.30 -2.50
C GLY A 278 -11.03 -14.92 -1.08
N TYR A 279 -10.14 -14.97 -0.10
CA TYR A 279 -10.45 -14.58 1.29
C TYR A 279 -10.11 -13.13 1.60
N SER A 280 -9.34 -12.43 0.75
CA SER A 280 -8.86 -11.07 1.01
C SER A 280 -9.99 -10.11 1.37
N GLY A 281 -11.10 -10.12 0.62
CA GLY A 281 -12.27 -9.28 0.88
C GLY A 281 -13.23 -9.81 1.96
N ILE A 282 -12.88 -10.92 2.63
CA ILE A 282 -13.71 -11.53 3.69
C ILE A 282 -13.05 -11.37 5.07
N SER A 283 -11.74 -11.40 5.12
CA SER A 283 -10.96 -11.42 6.36
C SER A 283 -10.05 -10.21 6.53
N ALA A 284 -8.84 -10.24 5.98
CA ALA A 284 -7.81 -9.23 6.27
C ALA A 284 -8.19 -7.82 5.78
N ASN A 285 -8.78 -7.67 4.59
CA ASN A 285 -9.13 -6.34 4.09
C ASN A 285 -10.24 -5.66 4.92
N PRO A 286 -11.39 -6.30 5.21
CA PRO A 286 -12.39 -5.68 6.07
C PRO A 286 -11.92 -5.53 7.53
N ALA A 287 -11.04 -6.41 8.06
CA ALA A 287 -10.45 -6.23 9.38
C ALA A 287 -9.52 -5.01 9.42
N LEU A 288 -8.70 -4.81 8.38
CA LEU A 288 -7.91 -3.60 8.22
C LEU A 288 -8.81 -2.36 8.10
N GLY A 289 -9.93 -2.47 7.36
CA GLY A 289 -10.94 -1.41 7.27
C GLY A 289 -11.54 -1.03 8.62
N ALA A 290 -11.82 -2.01 9.48
CA ALA A 290 -12.28 -1.75 10.84
C ALA A 290 -11.21 -1.03 11.69
N ALA A 291 -9.92 -1.38 11.52
CA ALA A 291 -8.81 -0.66 12.15
C ALA A 291 -8.66 0.77 11.62
N VAL A 292 -8.90 1.00 10.32
CA VAL A 292 -8.94 2.35 9.72
C VAL A 292 -10.03 3.20 10.38
N ASP A 293 -11.23 2.66 10.54
CA ASP A 293 -12.34 3.38 11.19
C ASP A 293 -12.00 3.74 12.64
N LEU A 294 -11.31 2.85 13.37
CA LEU A 294 -10.78 3.14 14.70
C LEU A 294 -9.73 4.25 14.67
N LEU A 295 -8.75 4.16 13.77
CA LEU A 295 -7.69 5.17 13.65
C LEU A 295 -8.27 6.55 13.32
N VAL A 296 -9.22 6.62 12.39
CA VAL A 296 -9.91 7.86 12.02
C VAL A 296 -10.70 8.44 13.22
N ALA A 297 -11.37 7.59 14.02
CA ALA A 297 -12.03 8.03 15.24
C ALA A 297 -11.06 8.60 16.29
N HIS A 298 -9.78 8.20 16.25
CA HIS A 298 -8.70 8.75 17.09
C HIS A 298 -7.93 9.90 16.41
N GLY A 299 -8.43 10.40 15.27
CA GLY A 299 -7.89 11.57 14.56
C GLY A 299 -6.76 11.26 13.57
N GLY A 300 -6.33 10.01 13.43
CA GLY A 300 -5.31 9.60 12.49
C GLY A 300 -5.82 9.52 11.05
N SER A 301 -4.93 9.17 10.13
CA SER A 301 -5.23 9.14 8.70
C SER A 301 -4.88 7.79 8.06
N ALA A 302 -5.60 7.44 7.00
CA ALA A 302 -5.35 6.24 6.20
C ALA A 302 -5.43 6.56 4.72
N ILE A 303 -4.44 6.12 3.94
CA ILE A 303 -4.33 6.34 2.49
C ILE A 303 -4.64 5.05 1.77
N LEU A 304 -5.79 4.97 1.10
CA LEU A 304 -6.07 3.92 0.12
C LEU A 304 -5.49 4.35 -1.23
N SER A 305 -4.96 3.40 -1.99
CA SER A 305 -4.33 3.67 -3.28
C SER A 305 -4.61 2.54 -4.28
N GLU A 306 -3.78 2.47 -5.35
CA GLU A 306 -3.84 1.43 -6.38
C GLU A 306 -5.07 1.58 -7.27
N THR A 307 -5.13 2.69 -8.04
CA THR A 307 -6.30 3.05 -8.86
C THR A 307 -6.76 1.93 -9.81
N PRO A 308 -5.88 1.16 -10.46
CA PRO A 308 -6.32 -0.02 -11.21
C PRO A 308 -7.03 -1.08 -10.35
N GLU A 309 -6.76 -1.13 -9.05
CA GLU A 309 -7.31 -2.13 -8.12
C GLU A 309 -8.61 -1.71 -7.43
N ILE A 310 -9.12 -0.52 -7.72
CA ILE A 310 -10.48 -0.12 -7.32
C ILE A 310 -11.44 -0.04 -8.52
N TYR A 311 -10.96 -0.36 -9.71
CA TYR A 311 -11.73 -0.29 -10.96
C TYR A 311 -12.98 -1.15 -10.90
N GLY A 312 -14.14 -0.53 -11.08
CA GLY A 312 -15.45 -1.17 -10.95
C GLY A 312 -16.05 -1.11 -9.53
N ALA A 313 -15.26 -0.73 -8.52
CA ALA A 313 -15.70 -0.53 -7.13
C ALA A 313 -15.60 0.95 -6.67
N GLU A 314 -15.16 1.86 -7.53
CA GLU A 314 -15.03 3.29 -7.24
C GLU A 314 -16.32 3.95 -6.78
N HIS A 315 -17.46 3.43 -7.22
CA HIS A 315 -18.79 3.89 -6.79
C HIS A 315 -19.01 3.76 -5.28
N LEU A 316 -18.38 2.80 -4.62
CA LEU A 316 -18.42 2.64 -3.17
C LEU A 316 -17.64 3.75 -2.44
N LEU A 317 -16.67 4.37 -3.11
CA LEU A 317 -15.89 5.50 -2.60
C LEU A 317 -16.57 6.83 -2.89
N THR A 318 -17.11 7.04 -4.12
CA THR A 318 -17.81 8.29 -4.46
C THR A 318 -19.04 8.51 -3.59
N ARG A 319 -19.76 7.46 -3.20
CA ARG A 319 -20.93 7.53 -2.31
C ARG A 319 -20.60 8.10 -0.94
N ARG A 320 -19.37 7.95 -0.45
CA ARG A 320 -18.90 8.47 0.84
C ARG A 320 -17.90 9.62 0.71
N ALA A 321 -17.75 10.21 -0.47
CA ALA A 321 -16.97 11.45 -0.68
C ALA A 321 -17.66 12.63 0.00
N VAL A 322 -16.90 13.38 0.81
CA VAL A 322 -17.45 14.50 1.62
C VAL A 322 -17.98 15.64 0.78
N THR A 323 -17.47 15.81 -0.44
CA THR A 323 -17.96 16.74 -1.43
C THR A 323 -18.04 16.08 -2.80
N ARG A 324 -18.81 16.67 -3.70
CA ARG A 324 -18.90 16.22 -5.09
C ARG A 324 -17.53 16.28 -5.79
N ASP A 325 -16.78 17.36 -5.59
CA ASP A 325 -15.47 17.57 -6.20
C ASP A 325 -14.46 16.45 -5.83
N VAL A 326 -14.49 15.98 -4.58
CA VAL A 326 -13.67 14.84 -4.13
C VAL A 326 -14.02 13.58 -4.91
N GLY A 327 -15.32 13.31 -5.10
CA GLY A 327 -15.77 12.16 -5.88
C GLY A 327 -15.44 12.29 -7.37
N GLU A 328 -15.62 13.47 -7.96
CA GLU A 328 -15.29 13.74 -9.37
C GLU A 328 -13.79 13.61 -9.64
N LYS A 329 -12.92 14.09 -8.73
CA LYS A 329 -11.46 13.90 -8.84
C LYS A 329 -11.09 12.41 -8.85
N LEU A 330 -11.77 11.56 -8.07
CA LEU A 330 -11.55 10.11 -8.12
C LEU A 330 -11.90 9.54 -9.51
N ILE A 331 -13.05 9.95 -10.06
CA ILE A 331 -13.50 9.49 -11.38
C ILE A 331 -12.56 9.98 -12.50
N GLU A 332 -12.00 11.18 -12.39
CA GLU A 332 -10.99 11.67 -13.32
C GLU A 332 -9.75 10.77 -13.33
N ARG A 333 -9.30 10.28 -12.16
CA ARG A 333 -8.17 9.34 -12.08
C ARG A 333 -8.53 8.00 -12.74
N ILE A 334 -9.72 7.47 -12.52
CA ILE A 334 -10.18 6.24 -13.21
C ILE A 334 -10.13 6.42 -14.74
N LYS A 335 -10.67 7.52 -15.26
CA LYS A 335 -10.66 7.81 -16.70
C LYS A 335 -9.23 7.98 -17.24
N TRP A 336 -8.34 8.60 -16.46
CA TRP A 336 -6.93 8.72 -16.83
C TRP A 336 -6.30 7.33 -16.98
N TRP A 337 -6.57 6.39 -16.05
CA TRP A 337 -6.06 5.02 -16.13
C TRP A 337 -6.64 4.23 -17.29
N GLU A 338 -7.90 4.39 -17.62
CA GLU A 338 -8.51 3.80 -18.82
C GLU A 338 -7.82 4.28 -20.10
N HIS A 339 -7.47 5.56 -20.16
CA HIS A 339 -6.70 6.10 -21.29
C HIS A 339 -5.26 5.59 -21.29
N TYR A 340 -4.58 5.65 -20.15
CA TYR A 340 -3.19 5.26 -20.00
C TYR A 340 -2.96 3.78 -20.34
N THR A 341 -3.80 2.89 -19.86
CA THR A 341 -3.72 1.46 -20.20
C THR A 341 -3.93 1.23 -21.70
N ARG A 342 -4.87 1.93 -22.32
CA ARG A 342 -5.18 1.80 -23.74
C ARG A 342 -4.01 2.23 -24.63
N ILE A 343 -3.39 3.39 -24.36
CA ILE A 343 -2.25 3.86 -25.16
C ILE A 343 -1.00 2.98 -24.98
N ASN A 344 -0.91 2.23 -23.89
CA ASN A 344 0.16 1.26 -23.62
C ASN A 344 -0.24 -0.18 -23.99
N SER A 345 -1.30 -0.38 -24.79
CA SER A 345 -1.78 -1.69 -25.26
C SER A 345 -2.13 -2.65 -24.11
N GLY A 346 -2.52 -2.12 -22.95
CA GLY A 346 -2.99 -2.85 -21.79
C GLY A 346 -4.50 -2.73 -21.60
N GLU A 347 -5.02 -3.41 -20.60
CA GLU A 347 -6.42 -3.31 -20.17
C GLU A 347 -6.53 -3.36 -18.63
N MET A 348 -7.57 -2.77 -18.07
CA MET A 348 -7.78 -2.72 -16.61
C MET A 348 -7.93 -4.11 -15.98
N ASN A 349 -8.47 -5.09 -16.71
CA ASN A 349 -8.62 -6.48 -16.23
C ASN A 349 -7.32 -7.31 -16.32
N ASN A 350 -6.20 -6.71 -16.68
CA ASN A 350 -4.89 -7.38 -16.64
C ASN A 350 -4.44 -7.70 -15.18
N ASN A 351 -4.97 -6.99 -14.22
CA ASN A 351 -4.98 -7.33 -12.80
C ASN A 351 -6.38 -7.88 -12.43
N PRO A 352 -6.59 -9.13 -11.96
CA PRO A 352 -5.70 -9.97 -11.12
C PRO A 352 -4.63 -10.76 -11.87
N SER A 353 -3.48 -10.93 -11.20
CA SER A 353 -2.38 -11.77 -11.68
C SER A 353 -2.73 -13.26 -11.72
N PRO A 354 -1.94 -14.10 -12.42
CA PRO A 354 -2.13 -15.56 -12.38
C PRO A 354 -2.15 -16.14 -10.94
N GLY A 355 -1.33 -15.61 -10.04
CA GLY A 355 -1.31 -16.01 -8.63
C GLY A 355 -2.59 -15.66 -7.88
N ASN A 356 -3.18 -14.49 -8.15
CA ASN A 356 -4.49 -14.12 -7.59
C ASN A 356 -5.60 -15.04 -8.10
N LYS A 357 -5.58 -15.38 -9.39
CA LYS A 357 -6.53 -16.32 -10.00
C LYS A 357 -6.39 -17.71 -9.37
N ALA A 358 -5.19 -18.23 -9.22
CA ALA A 358 -4.93 -19.49 -8.50
C ALA A 358 -5.41 -19.44 -7.03
N GLY A 359 -5.51 -18.26 -6.44
CA GLY A 359 -6.07 -18.04 -5.09
C GLY A 359 -7.59 -17.87 -5.04
N GLY A 360 -8.31 -18.02 -6.17
CA GLY A 360 -9.78 -17.99 -6.24
C GLY A 360 -10.39 -16.70 -6.79
N LEU A 361 -9.60 -15.65 -7.05
CA LEU A 361 -10.08 -14.42 -7.73
C LEU A 361 -10.25 -14.66 -9.25
N THR A 362 -11.14 -13.88 -9.88
CA THR A 362 -11.47 -14.05 -11.30
C THR A 362 -11.22 -12.79 -12.12
N THR A 363 -11.95 -11.73 -11.84
CA THR A 363 -11.92 -10.47 -12.58
C THR A 363 -11.40 -9.33 -11.72
N ILE A 364 -11.08 -8.20 -12.34
CA ILE A 364 -10.73 -6.99 -11.60
C ILE A 364 -11.92 -6.48 -10.78
N LEU A 365 -13.17 -6.66 -11.24
CA LEU A 365 -14.37 -6.26 -10.49
C LEU A 365 -14.41 -6.94 -9.12
N GLU A 366 -14.16 -8.25 -9.08
CA GLU A 366 -14.10 -9.00 -7.83
C GLU A 366 -12.96 -8.56 -6.92
N LYS A 367 -11.76 -8.37 -7.48
CA LYS A 367 -10.58 -7.95 -6.72
C LYS A 367 -10.81 -6.57 -6.12
N SER A 368 -11.35 -5.63 -6.89
CA SER A 368 -11.58 -4.24 -6.49
C SER A 368 -12.57 -4.11 -5.33
N LEU A 369 -13.64 -4.90 -5.32
CA LEU A 369 -14.60 -4.92 -4.21
C LEU A 369 -13.91 -5.31 -2.89
N GLY A 370 -13.01 -6.30 -2.94
CA GLY A 370 -12.20 -6.69 -1.79
C GLY A 370 -11.17 -5.62 -1.41
N ALA A 371 -10.53 -4.97 -2.38
CA ALA A 371 -9.50 -3.95 -2.14
C ALA A 371 -10.08 -2.69 -1.46
N VAL A 372 -11.24 -2.22 -1.90
CA VAL A 372 -11.93 -1.04 -1.32
C VAL A 372 -12.27 -1.26 0.17
N ALA A 373 -12.51 -2.50 0.59
CA ALA A 373 -12.82 -2.83 1.98
C ALA A 373 -11.70 -2.47 2.96
N LYS A 374 -10.42 -2.37 2.50
CA LYS A 374 -9.29 -1.87 3.32
C LYS A 374 -9.54 -0.46 3.88
N GLY A 375 -10.31 0.37 3.18
CA GLY A 375 -10.63 1.74 3.57
C GLY A 375 -11.75 1.88 4.61
N GLY A 376 -12.25 0.78 5.17
CA GLY A 376 -13.32 0.81 6.17
C GLY A 376 -14.60 1.46 5.68
N THR A 377 -15.29 2.15 6.57
CA THR A 377 -16.57 2.84 6.30
C THR A 377 -16.50 4.36 6.50
N SER A 378 -15.36 4.90 6.85
CA SER A 378 -15.13 6.33 7.05
C SER A 378 -15.31 7.13 5.75
N ASN A 379 -15.68 8.40 5.88
CA ASN A 379 -15.87 9.29 4.73
C ASN A 379 -14.57 9.53 3.98
N LEU A 380 -14.63 9.57 2.65
CA LEU A 380 -13.50 9.95 1.80
C LEU A 380 -13.31 11.47 1.84
N GLN A 381 -12.22 11.92 2.49
CA GLN A 381 -11.96 13.34 2.76
C GLN A 381 -11.32 14.06 1.57
N ALA A 382 -10.41 13.39 0.85
CA ALA A 382 -9.67 13.97 -0.25
C ALA A 382 -9.14 12.89 -1.21
N VAL A 383 -8.81 13.32 -2.43
CA VAL A 383 -8.11 12.52 -3.45
C VAL A 383 -6.83 13.26 -3.82
N TYR A 384 -5.71 12.55 -3.80
CA TYR A 384 -4.38 13.06 -4.10
C TYR A 384 -3.82 12.40 -5.35
N GLU A 385 -2.98 13.11 -6.08
CA GLU A 385 -2.12 12.52 -7.09
C GLU A 385 -0.96 11.77 -6.44
N TYR A 386 -0.21 11.00 -7.25
CA TYR A 386 0.95 10.22 -6.79
C TYR A 386 1.94 11.08 -6.01
N ALA A 387 2.28 10.65 -4.80
CA ALA A 387 3.26 11.29 -3.92
C ALA A 387 2.95 12.74 -3.52
N GLU A 388 1.72 13.23 -3.71
CA GLU A 388 1.31 14.53 -3.14
C GLU A 388 1.30 14.46 -1.61
N PRO A 389 1.77 15.51 -0.91
CA PRO A 389 1.66 15.58 0.54
C PRO A 389 0.20 15.48 1.01
N VAL A 390 -0.09 14.52 1.86
CA VAL A 390 -1.43 14.34 2.43
C VAL A 390 -1.61 15.33 3.57
N THR A 391 -2.52 16.26 3.39
CA THR A 391 -2.83 17.34 4.35
C THR A 391 -4.18 17.17 5.03
N ALA A 392 -5.11 16.43 4.42
CA ALA A 392 -6.40 16.12 5.02
C ALA A 392 -6.27 14.99 6.05
N HIS A 393 -7.00 15.12 7.16
CA HIS A 393 -7.10 14.07 8.17
C HIS A 393 -8.24 13.10 7.86
N GLY A 394 -8.08 11.85 8.28
CA GLY A 394 -9.07 10.80 8.12
C GLY A 394 -8.78 9.86 6.95
N PHE A 395 -9.80 9.30 6.33
CA PHE A 395 -9.64 8.41 5.19
C PHE A 395 -9.48 9.22 3.90
N VAL A 396 -8.40 8.98 3.17
CA VAL A 396 -8.07 9.66 1.91
C VAL A 396 -7.69 8.64 0.83
N TYR A 397 -7.70 9.09 -0.42
CA TYR A 397 -7.27 8.30 -1.56
C TYR A 397 -6.06 8.95 -2.25
N MET A 398 -5.09 8.14 -2.68
CA MET A 398 -3.96 8.59 -3.49
C MET A 398 -3.89 7.78 -4.78
N ASP A 399 -3.84 8.47 -5.91
CA ASP A 399 -3.67 7.83 -7.22
C ASP A 399 -2.28 7.20 -7.34
N THR A 400 -2.23 5.88 -7.52
CA THR A 400 -1.01 5.12 -7.76
C THR A 400 -1.25 3.95 -8.72
N PRO A 401 -0.19 3.40 -9.35
CA PRO A 401 -0.27 2.09 -10.00
C PRO A 401 -0.69 0.99 -9.02
N GLY A 402 -1.27 -0.10 -9.55
CA GLY A 402 -1.58 -1.32 -8.81
C GLY A 402 -0.34 -2.24 -8.71
N TYR A 403 0.75 -1.73 -8.16
CA TYR A 403 1.98 -2.47 -7.92
C TYR A 403 2.59 -2.03 -6.58
N ASP A 404 2.62 -2.94 -5.62
CA ASP A 404 2.87 -2.70 -4.21
C ASP A 404 4.04 -1.73 -3.92
N PRO A 405 5.30 -1.94 -4.40
CA PRO A 405 6.41 -1.07 -4.03
C PRO A 405 6.27 0.33 -4.63
N VAL A 406 5.71 0.46 -5.84
CA VAL A 406 5.47 1.77 -6.46
C VAL A 406 4.36 2.52 -5.70
N SER A 407 3.27 1.83 -5.39
CA SER A 407 2.14 2.40 -4.66
C SER A 407 2.56 2.86 -3.26
N ALA A 408 3.21 1.99 -2.50
CA ALA A 408 3.68 2.33 -1.16
C ALA A 408 4.74 3.44 -1.15
N THR A 409 5.63 3.50 -2.16
CA THR A 409 6.56 4.63 -2.33
C THR A 409 5.81 5.95 -2.46
N GLY A 410 4.71 5.99 -3.22
CA GLY A 410 3.86 7.18 -3.31
C GLY A 410 3.22 7.54 -1.97
N GLN A 411 2.68 6.55 -1.24
CA GLN A 411 2.05 6.76 0.08
C GLN A 411 3.04 7.27 1.12
N VAL A 412 4.26 6.71 1.18
CA VAL A 412 5.32 7.16 2.10
C VAL A 412 5.76 8.58 1.74
N ALA A 413 5.97 8.88 0.46
CA ALA A 413 6.26 10.25 0.00
C ALA A 413 5.14 11.22 0.38
N GLY A 414 3.89 10.77 0.37
CA GLY A 414 2.71 11.53 0.82
C GLY A 414 2.60 11.70 2.34
N GLY A 415 3.43 11.00 3.12
CA GLY A 415 3.47 11.14 4.58
C GLY A 415 3.04 9.91 5.38
N ALA A 416 2.79 8.75 4.75
CA ALA A 416 2.50 7.52 5.47
C ALA A 416 3.70 7.11 6.34
N ASN A 417 3.51 7.09 7.65
CA ASN A 417 4.57 6.74 8.61
C ASN A 417 4.50 5.28 9.11
N LEU A 418 3.51 4.51 8.62
CA LEU A 418 3.39 3.05 8.66
C LEU A 418 2.72 2.54 7.39
N ILE A 419 3.00 1.29 7.02
CA ILE A 419 2.31 0.56 5.96
C ILE A 419 1.58 -0.65 6.56
N CYS A 420 0.32 -0.83 6.20
CA CYS A 420 -0.49 -2.00 6.54
C CYS A 420 -0.75 -2.80 5.26
N PHE A 421 -0.23 -4.03 5.21
CA PHE A 421 -0.16 -4.85 4.01
C PHE A 421 -0.93 -6.16 4.20
N THR A 422 -1.97 -6.40 3.43
CA THR A 422 -2.73 -7.65 3.46
C THR A 422 -2.23 -8.62 2.38
N THR A 423 -2.20 -9.92 2.69
CA THR A 423 -1.77 -10.94 1.72
C THR A 423 -2.46 -12.28 1.92
N GLY A 424 -2.84 -12.94 0.83
CA GLY A 424 -3.41 -14.31 0.83
C GLY A 424 -2.42 -15.37 0.35
N ARG A 425 -1.35 -14.95 -0.35
CA ARG A 425 -0.36 -15.85 -0.96
C ARG A 425 1.02 -15.72 -0.35
N GLY A 426 1.24 -14.67 0.44
CA GLY A 426 2.52 -14.32 1.06
C GLY A 426 3.23 -13.16 0.38
N SER A 427 4.03 -12.42 1.15
CA SER A 427 4.86 -11.33 0.67
C SER A 427 6.05 -11.12 1.60
N ALA A 428 7.21 -10.85 1.02
CA ALA A 428 8.41 -10.43 1.74
C ALA A 428 8.47 -8.89 1.89
N TYR A 429 7.40 -8.16 1.50
CA TYR A 429 7.40 -6.70 1.48
C TYR A 429 7.81 -6.12 2.84
N GLY A 430 8.71 -5.17 2.81
CA GLY A 430 9.09 -4.29 3.90
C GLY A 430 9.19 -2.87 3.37
N CYS A 431 9.39 -1.89 4.22
CA CYS A 431 9.63 -0.51 3.81
C CYS A 431 10.48 0.21 4.87
N ALA A 432 11.65 0.65 4.48
CA ALA A 432 12.39 1.63 5.22
C ALA A 432 12.19 3.00 4.53
N PRO A 433 11.75 4.03 5.21
CA PRO A 433 11.74 4.28 6.65
C PRO A 433 10.42 3.98 7.38
N SER A 434 9.38 3.55 6.70
CA SER A 434 8.05 3.36 7.30
C SER A 434 7.81 1.89 7.59
N PRO A 435 7.68 1.46 8.86
CA PRO A 435 7.52 0.05 9.19
C PRO A 435 6.28 -0.54 8.52
N SER A 436 6.40 -1.80 8.05
CA SER A 436 5.34 -2.51 7.36
C SER A 436 4.83 -3.66 8.21
N LEU A 437 3.52 -3.65 8.48
CA LEU A 437 2.78 -4.72 9.14
C LEU A 437 2.09 -5.57 8.09
N LYS A 438 2.30 -6.89 8.09
CA LYS A 438 1.68 -7.84 7.16
C LYS A 438 0.61 -8.68 7.84
N PHE A 439 -0.56 -8.80 7.19
CA PHE A 439 -1.72 -9.52 7.68
C PHE A 439 -2.12 -10.63 6.72
N SER A 440 -2.17 -11.87 7.18
CA SER A 440 -2.63 -12.98 6.34
C SER A 440 -4.14 -13.04 6.24
N THR A 441 -4.67 -13.40 5.07
CA THR A 441 -6.10 -13.61 4.85
C THR A 441 -6.61 -14.95 5.33
N ASN A 442 -5.71 -15.92 5.52
CA ASN A 442 -6.03 -17.29 5.90
C ASN A 442 -4.95 -17.90 6.80
N SER A 443 -5.37 -18.82 7.66
CA SER A 443 -4.47 -19.44 8.65
C SER A 443 -3.50 -20.48 8.04
N ALA A 444 -3.75 -20.96 6.82
CA ALA A 444 -2.82 -21.84 6.12
C ALA A 444 -1.56 -21.07 5.71
N LEU A 445 -1.74 -19.85 5.17
CA LEU A 445 -0.64 -18.95 4.87
C LEU A 445 0.12 -18.55 6.14
N TRP A 446 -0.60 -18.17 7.21
CA TRP A 446 0.01 -17.84 8.49
C TRP A 446 0.99 -18.92 8.95
N ARG A 447 0.54 -20.17 9.02
CA ARG A 447 1.38 -21.31 9.44
C ARG A 447 2.58 -21.55 8.50
N LYS A 448 2.43 -21.23 7.21
CA LYS A 448 3.48 -21.46 6.21
C LYS A 448 4.56 -20.37 6.21
N GLN A 449 4.19 -19.13 6.51
CA GLN A 449 5.05 -17.95 6.45
C GLN A 449 4.96 -17.15 7.77
N GLU A 450 4.99 -17.86 8.89
CA GLU A 450 4.87 -17.23 10.21
C GLU A 450 5.94 -16.17 10.45
N ASP A 451 7.15 -16.40 9.96
CA ASP A 451 8.26 -15.44 10.13
C ASP A 451 8.07 -14.11 9.39
N ASP A 452 7.26 -14.10 8.32
CA ASP A 452 7.04 -12.91 7.51
C ASP A 452 5.77 -12.11 7.88
N ILE A 453 4.79 -12.74 8.54
CA ILE A 453 3.45 -12.18 8.74
C ILE A 453 3.24 -11.79 10.20
N ASP A 454 2.81 -10.56 10.46
CA ASP A 454 2.68 -10.00 11.81
C ASP A 454 1.39 -10.44 12.52
N LEU A 455 0.28 -10.68 11.77
CA LEU A 455 -1.01 -11.06 12.35
C LEU A 455 -1.81 -12.00 11.44
N ASN A 456 -2.47 -13.01 12.06
CA ASN A 456 -3.33 -13.96 11.37
C ASN A 456 -4.79 -13.48 11.33
N CYS A 457 -5.23 -12.87 10.23
CA CYS A 457 -6.65 -12.56 10.04
C CYS A 457 -7.47 -13.76 9.52
N GLY A 458 -6.82 -14.89 9.20
CA GLY A 458 -7.49 -16.13 8.85
C GLY A 458 -8.41 -16.68 9.94
N GLU A 459 -8.20 -16.30 11.19
CA GLU A 459 -9.08 -16.60 12.33
C GLU A 459 -10.55 -16.21 12.07
N ILE A 460 -10.79 -15.19 11.22
CA ILE A 460 -12.15 -14.81 10.79
C ILE A 460 -12.75 -15.91 9.92
N ILE A 461 -11.97 -16.48 8.99
CA ILE A 461 -12.40 -17.60 8.15
C ILE A 461 -12.61 -18.84 9.00
N ASP A 462 -11.75 -19.08 9.98
CA ASP A 462 -11.85 -20.22 10.91
C ASP A 462 -13.02 -20.05 11.90
N GLY A 463 -13.61 -18.84 12.00
CA GLY A 463 -14.75 -18.55 12.89
C GLY A 463 -14.37 -18.38 14.36
N SER A 464 -13.08 -18.20 14.67
CA SER A 464 -12.55 -17.97 16.01
C SER A 464 -12.39 -16.49 16.37
N SER A 465 -12.54 -15.58 15.38
CA SER A 465 -12.54 -14.13 15.58
C SER A 465 -13.52 -13.44 14.64
N THR A 466 -13.94 -12.24 15.00
CA THR A 466 -14.78 -11.36 14.20
C THR A 466 -13.94 -10.29 13.49
N ILE A 467 -14.51 -9.62 12.47
CA ILE A 467 -13.88 -8.47 11.81
C ILE A 467 -13.61 -7.35 12.83
N ALA A 468 -14.52 -7.09 13.75
CA ALA A 468 -14.37 -6.03 14.74
C ALA A 468 -13.24 -6.32 15.75
N GLU A 469 -13.17 -7.54 16.29
CA GLU A 469 -12.10 -7.96 17.19
C GLU A 469 -10.73 -7.93 16.50
N MET A 470 -10.67 -8.41 15.25
CA MET A 470 -9.43 -8.37 14.49
C MET A 470 -9.02 -6.95 14.13
N GLY A 471 -9.97 -6.08 13.79
CA GLY A 471 -9.73 -4.64 13.60
C GLY A 471 -9.16 -3.95 14.82
N GLN A 472 -9.66 -4.28 16.02
CA GLN A 472 -9.12 -3.80 17.29
C GLN A 472 -7.65 -4.28 17.47
N ARG A 473 -7.37 -5.55 17.24
CA ARG A 473 -6.01 -6.12 17.32
C ARG A 473 -5.04 -5.46 16.33
N ILE A 474 -5.50 -5.17 15.10
CA ILE A 474 -4.69 -4.43 14.09
C ILE A 474 -4.42 -3.01 14.61
N PHE A 475 -5.40 -2.30 15.12
CA PHE A 475 -5.24 -0.95 15.66
C PHE A 475 -4.22 -0.92 16.81
N GLU A 476 -4.31 -1.85 17.75
CA GLU A 476 -3.36 -1.98 18.85
C GLU A 476 -1.94 -2.27 18.37
N LEU A 477 -1.80 -3.14 17.37
CA LEU A 477 -0.52 -3.45 16.74
C LEU A 477 0.07 -2.23 16.01
N VAL A 478 -0.77 -1.42 15.35
CA VAL A 478 -0.35 -0.13 14.74
C VAL A 478 0.19 0.82 15.81
N LEU A 479 -0.49 0.99 16.95
CA LEU A 479 -0.02 1.84 18.06
C LEU A 479 1.29 1.32 18.66
N ALA A 480 1.41 0.01 18.85
CA ALA A 480 2.62 -0.63 19.37
C ALA A 480 3.80 -0.43 18.40
N THR A 481 3.56 -0.62 17.09
CA THR A 481 4.59 -0.43 16.08
C THR A 481 4.99 1.04 15.95
N ALA A 482 4.04 1.95 15.98
CA ALA A 482 4.32 3.39 16.03
C ALA A 482 5.16 3.77 17.25
N SER A 483 4.97 3.08 18.38
CA SER A 483 5.73 3.25 19.62
C SER A 483 7.14 2.65 19.61
N GLY A 484 7.55 1.99 18.51
CA GLY A 484 8.90 1.44 18.34
C GLY A 484 9.00 -0.08 18.38
N VAL A 485 7.90 -0.81 18.60
CA VAL A 485 7.89 -2.27 18.42
C VAL A 485 8.18 -2.58 16.95
N LYS A 486 9.18 -3.44 16.71
CA LYS A 486 9.58 -3.80 15.35
C LYS A 486 8.63 -4.79 14.72
N SER A 487 8.21 -4.51 13.50
CA SER A 487 7.55 -5.48 12.63
C SER A 487 8.48 -6.65 12.27
N LYS A 488 7.93 -7.74 11.76
CA LYS A 488 8.73 -8.88 11.31
C LYS A 488 9.68 -8.49 10.17
N SER A 489 9.23 -7.66 9.21
CA SER A 489 10.09 -7.14 8.14
C SER A 489 11.31 -6.39 8.69
N GLU A 490 11.13 -5.55 9.72
CA GLU A 490 12.23 -4.82 10.35
C GLU A 490 13.19 -5.73 11.11
N ARG A 491 12.68 -6.81 11.76
CA ARG A 491 13.52 -7.79 12.44
C ARG A 491 14.44 -8.54 11.49
N HIS A 492 13.96 -8.78 10.26
CA HIS A 492 14.73 -9.42 9.19
C HIS A 492 15.63 -8.42 8.42
N GLY A 493 15.50 -7.12 8.66
CA GLY A 493 16.24 -6.09 7.93
C GLY A 493 15.76 -5.86 6.51
N TYR A 494 14.47 -6.14 6.20
CA TYR A 494 13.86 -5.92 4.90
C TYR A 494 13.45 -4.45 4.71
N GLY A 495 13.19 -4.05 3.46
CA GLY A 495 12.66 -2.73 3.14
C GLY A 495 13.66 -1.77 2.52
N GLN A 496 14.84 -2.25 2.10
CA GLN A 496 15.86 -1.41 1.46
C GLN A 496 15.73 -1.37 -0.07
N SER A 497 14.98 -2.29 -0.67
CA SER A 497 14.84 -2.43 -2.13
C SER A 497 13.47 -1.98 -2.66
N GLU A 498 12.55 -1.63 -1.79
CA GLU A 498 11.15 -1.32 -2.10
C GLU A 498 10.90 0.17 -2.36
N PHE A 499 11.94 1.00 -2.40
CA PHE A 499 11.86 2.39 -2.88
C PHE A 499 11.83 2.39 -4.42
N VAL A 500 10.64 2.50 -4.99
CA VAL A 500 10.41 2.43 -6.44
C VAL A 500 9.52 3.60 -6.89
N PRO A 501 10.09 4.77 -7.19
CA PRO A 501 9.33 5.89 -7.75
C PRO A 501 8.63 5.50 -9.05
N TRP A 502 7.39 5.97 -9.23
CA TRP A 502 6.63 5.69 -10.44
C TRP A 502 7.31 6.32 -11.66
N GLN A 503 7.62 5.48 -12.64
CA GLN A 503 8.20 5.91 -13.91
C GLN A 503 7.10 6.09 -14.95
N VAL A 504 6.92 7.31 -15.42
CA VAL A 504 5.95 7.70 -16.44
C VAL A 504 6.68 8.47 -17.54
N GLY A 505 6.29 8.24 -18.80
CA GLY A 505 6.87 8.88 -19.96
C GLY A 505 7.95 8.03 -20.63
N ALA A 506 8.52 8.59 -21.70
CA ALA A 506 9.55 7.94 -22.49
C ALA A 506 10.92 8.07 -21.82
N VAL A 507 11.73 7.05 -21.95
CA VAL A 507 13.19 7.10 -21.73
C VAL A 507 13.84 7.42 -23.06
N MET A 508 14.67 8.49 -23.14
CA MET A 508 15.29 9.01 -24.35
C MET A 508 16.82 8.94 -24.26
#